data_584e8244797085a4649ae9bd89fed5f0
#
_entry.id   584e8244797085a4649ae9bd89fed5f0
#
_cell.length_a   1.000
_cell.length_b   1.000
_cell.length_c   1.000
_cell.angle_alpha   90.00
_cell.angle_beta   90.00
_cell.angle_gamma   90.00
#
_symmetry.space_group_name_H-M   'P 1'
#
loop_
_entity.id
_entity.type
_entity.pdbx_description
1 polymer ?
#
loop_
_entity_poly.entity_id
_entity_poly.type
_entity_poly.pdbx_seq_one_letter_code
_entity_poly.pdbx_strand_id
1 'polypeptide(L)'
;MSIHWYPGHMRKASNEMIESLPLVNLVIEVLDARIPFSSSNPFIQDLVTEKPSIKILNKCDLADPEITQVWQDYYEQQDNTKTMALDLQHFDPSKQVIDLINKLCPQKEGRNTLVMVTGIPNVGKSSLINSLAGRHIAKTGNEPAVTKGQQKINLRNGIMLLDTPGILWPKIENPNGSYRLATTGAIKNT
;
A
#
# COMPACT_ATOMS: atom_id res chain seq x y z
N MET A 1 5.12 -0.46 -27.07
CA MET A 1 4.79 0.93 -26.67
C MET A 1 4.95 1.01 -25.16
N SER A 2 5.75 1.93 -24.64
CA SER A 2 5.81 2.21 -23.19
C SER A 2 4.70 3.20 -22.85
N ILE A 3 3.87 2.88 -21.86
CA ILE A 3 2.82 3.79 -21.39
C ILE A 3 3.45 4.77 -20.39
N HIS A 4 3.46 6.05 -20.75
CA HIS A 4 3.89 7.13 -19.87
C HIS A 4 2.66 7.74 -19.17
N TRP A 5 2.22 7.13 -18.08
CA TRP A 5 1.11 7.63 -17.28
C TRP A 5 1.61 8.06 -15.89
N TYR A 6 2.28 9.21 -15.84
CA TYR A 6 2.82 9.79 -14.61
C TYR A 6 2.44 11.25 -14.50
N PRO A 7 1.21 11.55 -14.06
CA PRO A 7 0.73 12.93 -13.88
C PRO A 7 1.60 13.71 -12.87
N GLY A 8 1.68 15.02 -13.03
CA GLY A 8 2.51 15.88 -12.16
C GLY A 8 2.22 15.77 -10.67
N HIS A 9 0.96 15.45 -10.28
CA HIS A 9 0.62 15.20 -8.88
C HIS A 9 1.28 13.93 -8.29
N MET A 10 1.61 12.92 -9.10
CA MET A 10 2.33 11.72 -8.63
C MET A 10 3.79 12.04 -8.33
N ARG A 11 4.43 12.93 -9.12
CA ARG A 11 5.78 13.40 -8.84
C ARG A 11 5.85 14.16 -7.51
N LYS A 12 4.85 15.02 -7.25
CA LYS A 12 4.73 15.71 -5.96
C LYS A 12 4.57 14.72 -4.81
N ALA A 13 3.66 13.75 -4.96
CA ALA A 13 3.43 12.72 -3.96
C ALA A 13 4.69 11.87 -3.67
N SER A 14 5.47 11.52 -4.70
CA SER A 14 6.73 10.80 -4.53
C SER A 14 7.75 11.61 -3.72
N ASN A 15 7.88 12.91 -4.00
CA ASN A 15 8.78 13.79 -3.23
C ASN A 15 8.33 13.90 -1.76
N GLU A 16 7.04 14.09 -1.51
CA GLU A 16 6.47 14.13 -0.16
C GLU A 16 6.74 12.82 0.61
N MET A 17 6.68 11.67 -0.07
CA MET A 17 7.01 10.38 0.53
C MET A 17 8.49 10.30 0.92
N ILE A 18 9.41 10.71 0.02
CA ILE A 18 10.85 10.74 0.30
C ILE A 18 11.15 11.62 1.53
N GLU A 19 10.56 12.82 1.58
CA GLU A 19 10.74 13.76 2.71
C GLU A 19 10.21 13.20 4.04
N SER A 20 9.11 12.44 3.99
CA SER A 20 8.49 11.87 5.19
C SER A 20 9.17 10.58 5.67
N LEU A 21 9.83 9.86 4.79
CA LEU A 21 10.37 8.52 5.05
C LEU A 21 11.32 8.44 6.26
N PRO A 22 12.21 9.42 6.53
CA PRO A 22 13.07 9.38 7.71
C PRO A 22 12.30 9.30 9.03
N LEU A 23 11.07 9.83 9.07
CA LEU A 23 10.21 9.83 10.27
C LEU A 23 9.37 8.57 10.39
N VAL A 24 9.23 7.80 9.31
CA VAL A 24 8.39 6.60 9.25
C VAL A 24 9.08 5.43 9.93
N ASN A 25 8.36 4.71 10.79
CA ASN A 25 8.85 3.54 11.50
C ASN A 25 8.57 2.24 10.75
N LEU A 26 7.46 2.17 10.01
CA LEU A 26 7.01 0.99 9.26
C LEU A 26 6.27 1.43 8.00
N VAL A 27 6.41 0.66 6.93
CA VAL A 27 5.69 0.90 5.68
C VAL A 27 4.73 -0.25 5.40
N ILE A 28 3.48 0.08 5.10
CA ILE A 28 2.48 -0.85 4.56
C ILE A 28 2.33 -0.56 3.08
N GLU A 29 2.69 -1.52 2.23
CA GLU A 29 2.39 -1.47 0.80
C GLU A 29 1.17 -2.34 0.50
N VAL A 30 0.09 -1.71 0.02
CA VAL A 30 -1.12 -2.43 -0.39
C VAL A 30 -1.01 -2.81 -1.85
N LEU A 31 -1.10 -4.11 -2.12
CA LEU A 31 -1.02 -4.73 -3.43
C LEU A 31 -2.39 -5.29 -3.83
N ASP A 32 -2.60 -5.53 -5.12
CA ASP A 32 -3.75 -6.29 -5.62
C ASP A 32 -3.36 -7.77 -5.77
N ALA A 33 -4.00 -8.66 -5.02
CA ALA A 33 -3.68 -10.09 -5.00
C ALA A 33 -3.83 -10.78 -6.36
N ARG A 34 -4.63 -10.20 -7.27
CA ARG A 34 -4.79 -10.72 -8.65
C ARG A 34 -3.55 -10.46 -9.52
N ILE A 35 -2.77 -9.44 -9.19
CA ILE A 35 -1.60 -8.99 -9.95
C ILE A 35 -0.45 -8.54 -9.02
N PRO A 36 0.03 -9.38 -8.09
CA PRO A 36 0.94 -8.96 -7.03
C PRO A 36 2.20 -8.28 -7.58
N PHE A 37 2.86 -8.90 -8.56
CA PHE A 37 4.05 -8.33 -9.20
C PHE A 37 3.78 -6.98 -9.88
N SER A 38 2.70 -6.88 -10.67
CA SER A 38 2.38 -5.66 -11.42
C SER A 38 1.85 -4.54 -10.53
N SER A 39 1.34 -4.83 -9.33
CA SER A 39 0.88 -3.84 -8.36
C SER A 39 1.96 -3.41 -7.36
N SER A 40 3.08 -4.12 -7.28
CA SER A 40 4.22 -3.73 -6.46
C SER A 40 5.02 -2.63 -7.16
N ASN A 41 5.26 -1.53 -6.45
CA ASN A 41 5.93 -0.36 -7.01
C ASN A 41 7.44 -0.43 -6.75
N PRO A 42 8.29 -0.57 -7.79
CA PRO A 42 9.74 -0.66 -7.64
C PRO A 42 10.33 0.53 -6.88
N PHE A 43 9.81 1.73 -7.12
CA PHE A 43 10.24 2.94 -6.42
C PHE A 43 10.04 2.84 -4.90
N ILE A 44 8.94 2.24 -4.45
CA ILE A 44 8.69 2.02 -3.02
C ILE A 44 9.62 0.96 -2.46
N GLN A 45 9.88 -0.11 -3.21
CA GLN A 45 10.82 -1.16 -2.80
C GLN A 45 12.21 -0.58 -2.52
N ASP A 46 12.72 0.26 -3.43
CA ASP A 46 14.04 0.89 -3.28
C ASP A 46 14.10 1.84 -2.08
N LEU A 47 12.99 2.53 -1.78
CA LEU A 47 12.93 3.48 -0.66
C LEU A 47 12.88 2.81 0.72
N VAL A 48 12.33 1.59 0.82
CA VAL A 48 12.00 0.98 2.13
C VAL A 48 12.93 -0.18 2.52
N THR A 49 14.04 -0.40 1.82
CA THR A 49 14.94 -1.54 2.00
C THR A 49 15.39 -1.80 3.44
N GLU A 50 15.56 -0.75 4.25
CA GLU A 50 16.03 -0.85 5.64
C GLU A 50 14.91 -0.78 6.69
N LYS A 51 13.66 -0.57 6.28
CA LYS A 51 12.53 -0.39 7.20
C LYS A 51 11.69 -1.65 7.30
N PRO A 52 11.13 -1.94 8.49
CA PRO A 52 10.07 -2.95 8.60
C PRO A 52 8.96 -2.65 7.61
N SER A 53 8.52 -3.64 6.86
CA SER A 53 7.47 -3.50 5.88
C SER A 53 6.43 -4.62 5.97
N ILE A 54 5.19 -4.26 5.65
CA ILE A 54 4.08 -5.21 5.51
C ILE A 54 3.55 -5.06 4.08
N LYS A 55 3.55 -6.16 3.31
CA LYS A 55 2.88 -6.21 2.01
C LYS A 55 1.51 -6.83 2.20
N ILE A 56 0.46 -6.07 1.94
CA ILE A 56 -0.92 -6.53 2.02
C ILE A 56 -1.41 -6.88 0.62
N LEU A 57 -1.64 -8.16 0.36
CA LEU A 57 -2.26 -8.66 -0.86
C LEU A 57 -3.78 -8.58 -0.67
N ASN A 58 -4.36 -7.42 -1.03
CA ASN A 58 -5.80 -7.18 -0.91
C ASN A 58 -6.58 -7.80 -2.09
N LYS A 59 -7.88 -8.00 -1.91
CA LYS A 59 -8.79 -8.66 -2.86
C LYS A 59 -8.41 -10.14 -3.09
N CYS A 60 -7.95 -10.80 -2.05
CA CYS A 60 -7.56 -12.21 -2.13
C CYS A 60 -8.75 -13.14 -2.44
N ASP A 61 -9.98 -12.69 -2.17
CA ASP A 61 -11.23 -13.33 -2.59
C ASP A 61 -11.38 -13.45 -4.12
N LEU A 62 -10.71 -12.56 -4.87
CA LEU A 62 -10.71 -12.54 -6.34
C LEU A 62 -9.45 -13.17 -6.96
N ALA A 63 -8.57 -13.76 -6.17
CA ALA A 63 -7.31 -14.35 -6.59
C ALA A 63 -7.26 -15.85 -6.25
N ASP A 64 -6.39 -16.57 -6.95
CA ASP A 64 -6.11 -17.97 -6.64
C ASP A 64 -5.38 -18.05 -5.27
N PRO A 65 -5.89 -18.82 -4.29
CA PRO A 65 -5.32 -18.87 -2.95
C PRO A 65 -3.93 -19.55 -2.92
N GLU A 66 -3.69 -20.54 -3.76
CA GLU A 66 -2.39 -21.23 -3.82
C GLU A 66 -1.31 -20.29 -4.40
N ILE A 67 -1.65 -19.58 -5.47
CA ILE A 67 -0.76 -18.58 -6.08
C ILE A 67 -0.55 -17.40 -5.15
N THR A 68 -1.57 -16.98 -4.41
CA THR A 68 -1.45 -15.93 -3.39
C THR A 68 -0.44 -16.34 -2.32
N GLN A 69 -0.46 -17.58 -1.84
CA GLN A 69 0.51 -18.10 -0.88
C GLN A 69 1.93 -18.09 -1.45
N VAL A 70 2.12 -18.50 -2.70
CA VAL A 70 3.43 -18.45 -3.37
C VAL A 70 3.99 -17.02 -3.39
N TRP A 71 3.13 -16.01 -3.65
CA TRP A 71 3.55 -14.61 -3.62
C TRP A 71 3.87 -14.11 -2.21
N GLN A 72 3.13 -14.55 -1.19
CA GLN A 72 3.45 -14.24 0.20
C GLN A 72 4.84 -14.79 0.56
N ASP A 73 5.10 -16.05 0.26
CA ASP A 73 6.38 -16.70 0.52
C ASP A 73 7.54 -16.00 -0.21
N TYR A 74 7.32 -15.59 -1.46
CA TYR A 74 8.29 -14.84 -2.24
C TYR A 74 8.63 -13.48 -1.61
N TYR A 75 7.63 -12.71 -1.18
CA TYR A 75 7.87 -11.41 -0.56
C TYR A 75 8.49 -11.54 0.83
N GLU A 76 8.19 -12.58 1.59
CA GLU A 76 8.76 -12.81 2.91
C GLU A 76 10.23 -13.28 2.88
N GLN A 77 10.77 -13.60 1.71
CA GLN A 77 12.21 -13.80 1.51
C GLN A 77 12.99 -12.47 1.57
N GLN A 78 12.30 -11.34 1.40
CA GLN A 78 12.91 -10.02 1.55
C GLN A 78 13.09 -9.69 3.04
N ASP A 79 14.25 -9.15 3.38
CA ASP A 79 14.56 -8.77 4.77
C ASP A 79 13.52 -7.79 5.32
N ASN A 80 13.19 -7.95 6.59
CA ASN A 80 12.23 -7.11 7.32
C ASN A 80 10.81 -7.01 6.72
N THR A 81 10.44 -7.93 5.81
CA THR A 81 9.13 -7.93 5.15
C THR A 81 8.22 -9.02 5.72
N LYS A 82 6.97 -8.66 6.01
CA LYS A 82 5.88 -9.57 6.34
C LYS A 82 4.73 -9.37 5.36
N THR A 83 3.93 -10.42 5.18
CA THR A 83 2.79 -10.39 4.26
C THR A 83 1.49 -10.73 4.95
N MET A 84 0.39 -10.23 4.41
CA MET A 84 -0.97 -10.61 4.75
C MET A 84 -1.82 -10.64 3.48
N ALA A 85 -2.61 -11.71 3.29
CA ALA A 85 -3.66 -11.74 2.27
C ALA A 85 -4.98 -11.32 2.92
N LEU A 86 -5.64 -10.29 2.37
CA LEU A 86 -6.83 -9.68 2.95
C LEU A 86 -7.95 -9.53 1.92
N ASP A 87 -9.17 -9.64 2.43
CA ASP A 87 -10.40 -9.24 1.76
C ASP A 87 -11.04 -8.11 2.56
N LEU A 88 -10.67 -6.88 2.21
CA LEU A 88 -11.14 -5.67 2.90
C LEU A 88 -12.61 -5.34 2.62
N GLN A 89 -13.25 -6.04 1.72
CA GLN A 89 -14.66 -5.83 1.40
C GLN A 89 -15.57 -6.59 2.35
N HIS A 90 -15.18 -7.81 2.75
CA HIS A 90 -16.04 -8.70 3.53
C HIS A 90 -15.58 -8.90 4.97
N PHE A 91 -14.32 -8.55 5.31
CA PHE A 91 -13.75 -8.76 6.63
C PHE A 91 -13.07 -7.51 7.17
N ASP A 92 -13.12 -7.32 8.48
CA ASP A 92 -12.36 -6.30 9.18
C ASP A 92 -11.05 -6.88 9.74
N PRO A 93 -9.89 -6.59 9.12
CA PRO A 93 -8.59 -7.10 9.55
C PRO A 93 -7.91 -6.20 10.58
N SER A 94 -8.57 -5.15 11.08
CA SER A 94 -7.92 -4.09 11.85
C SER A 94 -7.10 -4.63 13.03
N LYS A 95 -7.64 -5.58 13.79
CA LYS A 95 -6.93 -6.20 14.90
C LYS A 95 -5.66 -6.91 14.44
N GLN A 96 -5.74 -7.73 13.40
CA GLN A 96 -4.60 -8.51 12.91
C GLN A 96 -3.47 -7.62 12.39
N VAL A 97 -3.84 -6.56 11.65
CA VAL A 97 -2.87 -5.60 11.11
C VAL A 97 -2.21 -4.80 12.23
N ILE A 98 -2.99 -4.33 13.22
CA ILE A 98 -2.47 -3.61 14.38
C ILE A 98 -1.52 -4.49 15.21
N ASP A 99 -1.89 -5.74 15.46
CA ASP A 99 -1.04 -6.70 16.18
C ASP A 99 0.29 -6.94 15.44
N LEU A 100 0.25 -7.05 14.09
CA LEU A 100 1.45 -7.19 13.29
C LEU A 100 2.32 -5.92 13.31
N ILE A 101 1.72 -4.73 13.23
CA ILE A 101 2.46 -3.46 13.38
C ILE A 101 3.17 -3.42 14.72
N ASN A 102 2.48 -3.72 15.83
CA ASN A 102 3.06 -3.71 17.18
C ASN A 102 4.16 -4.76 17.35
N LYS A 103 4.05 -5.91 16.68
CA LYS A 103 5.09 -6.95 16.68
C LYS A 103 6.37 -6.49 15.97
N LEU A 104 6.22 -5.82 14.82
CA LEU A 104 7.37 -5.36 14.02
C LEU A 104 7.98 -4.06 14.55
N CYS A 105 7.14 -3.19 15.11
CA CYS A 105 7.54 -1.91 15.70
C CYS A 105 6.92 -1.77 17.10
N PRO A 106 7.53 -2.39 18.13
CA PRO A 106 7.06 -2.23 19.50
C PRO A 106 6.99 -0.75 19.89
N GLN A 107 5.87 -0.36 20.46
CA GLN A 107 5.63 1.04 20.84
C GLN A 107 6.63 1.46 21.91
N LYS A 108 7.16 2.68 21.76
CA LYS A 108 8.01 3.33 22.76
C LYS A 108 7.19 4.30 23.57
N GLU A 109 7.40 4.31 24.87
CA GLU A 109 6.69 5.20 25.79
C GLU A 109 6.80 6.66 25.34
N GLY A 110 5.64 7.36 25.30
CA GLY A 110 5.56 8.77 24.89
C GLY A 110 5.76 9.05 23.38
N ARG A 111 5.84 8.03 22.52
CA ARG A 111 6.01 8.21 21.06
C ARG A 111 5.01 7.40 20.26
N ASN A 112 4.38 8.03 19.29
CA ASN A 112 3.55 7.31 18.33
C ASN A 112 4.42 6.60 17.28
N THR A 113 4.03 5.37 16.91
CA THR A 113 4.58 4.66 15.76
C THR A 113 3.98 5.26 14.48
N LEU A 114 4.80 5.87 13.64
CA LEU A 114 4.37 6.41 12.35
C LEU A 114 4.43 5.33 11.28
N VAL A 115 3.28 4.97 10.72
CA VAL A 115 3.12 3.93 9.70
C VAL A 115 2.70 4.58 8.39
N MET A 116 3.52 4.50 7.36
CA MET A 116 3.16 4.96 6.01
C MET A 116 2.33 3.90 5.30
N VAL A 117 1.18 4.28 4.75
CA VAL A 117 0.35 3.42 3.91
C VAL A 117 0.47 3.87 2.47
N THR A 118 0.97 2.98 1.62
CA THR A 118 1.27 3.26 0.22
C THR A 118 0.78 2.16 -0.71
N GLY A 119 0.90 2.36 -2.01
CA GLY A 119 0.53 1.43 -3.08
C GLY A 119 -0.02 2.17 -4.31
N ILE A 120 -0.24 1.45 -5.38
CA ILE A 120 -0.79 2.00 -6.62
C ILE A 120 -2.27 2.43 -6.45
N PRO A 121 -2.85 3.19 -7.39
CA PRO A 121 -4.28 3.52 -7.36
C PRO A 121 -5.18 2.27 -7.32
N ASN A 122 -6.32 2.37 -6.65
CA ASN A 122 -7.41 1.37 -6.62
C ASN A 122 -7.08 0.00 -5.99
N VAL A 123 -5.99 -0.14 -5.24
CA VAL A 123 -5.66 -1.39 -4.53
C VAL A 123 -6.38 -1.56 -3.19
N GLY A 124 -7.03 -0.50 -2.68
CA GLY A 124 -7.77 -0.55 -1.42
C GLY A 124 -7.10 0.14 -0.23
N LYS A 125 -6.13 1.05 -0.45
CA LYS A 125 -5.49 1.83 0.64
C LYS A 125 -6.49 2.52 1.55
N SER A 126 -7.42 3.29 0.96
CA SER A 126 -8.44 4.01 1.73
C SER A 126 -9.36 3.07 2.50
N SER A 127 -9.67 1.90 1.96
CA SER A 127 -10.46 0.87 2.65
C SER A 127 -9.71 0.33 3.86
N LEU A 128 -8.41 0.02 3.71
CA LEU A 128 -7.56 -0.40 4.84
C LEU A 128 -7.50 0.68 5.93
N ILE A 129 -7.27 1.92 5.54
CA ILE A 129 -7.18 3.04 6.48
C ILE A 129 -8.49 3.22 7.25
N ASN A 130 -9.64 3.15 6.56
CA ASN A 130 -10.95 3.27 7.19
C ASN A 130 -11.22 2.10 8.16
N SER A 131 -10.85 0.87 7.79
CA SER A 131 -10.92 -0.29 8.67
C SER A 131 -10.06 -0.08 9.93
N LEU A 132 -8.78 0.27 9.77
CA LEU A 132 -7.86 0.52 10.89
C LEU A 132 -8.32 1.67 11.80
N ALA A 133 -8.96 2.70 11.25
CA ALA A 133 -9.47 3.84 11.99
C ALA A 133 -10.84 3.59 12.63
N GLY A 134 -11.54 2.51 12.26
CA GLY A 134 -12.91 2.21 12.70
C GLY A 134 -13.94 3.26 12.27
N ARG A 135 -13.64 4.07 11.25
CA ARG A 135 -14.49 5.16 10.76
C ARG A 135 -14.10 5.59 9.36
N HIS A 136 -15.05 6.18 8.62
CA HIS A 136 -14.80 6.71 7.29
C HIS A 136 -14.04 8.05 7.37
N ILE A 137 -12.73 8.02 7.19
CA ILE A 137 -11.84 9.19 7.17
C ILE A 137 -11.27 9.42 5.78
N ALA A 138 -10.77 8.35 5.16
CA ALA A 138 -10.21 8.38 3.83
C ALA A 138 -11.33 8.21 2.78
N LYS A 139 -11.32 9.04 1.75
CA LYS A 139 -12.27 8.91 0.63
C LYS A 139 -11.98 7.63 -0.14
N THR A 140 -12.99 6.82 -0.32
CA THR A 140 -12.94 5.63 -1.18
C THR A 140 -13.59 5.94 -2.52
N GLY A 141 -13.07 5.38 -3.59
CA GLY A 141 -13.65 5.52 -4.94
C GLY A 141 -12.93 4.64 -5.95
N ASN A 142 -13.63 4.30 -7.02
CA ASN A 142 -13.10 3.46 -8.10
C ASN A 142 -12.29 4.26 -9.14
N GLU A 143 -12.12 5.56 -8.93
CA GLU A 143 -11.33 6.40 -9.82
C GLU A 143 -9.88 6.55 -9.32
N PRO A 144 -8.88 6.54 -10.21
CA PRO A 144 -7.51 6.86 -9.84
C PRO A 144 -7.39 8.28 -9.25
N ALA A 145 -6.50 8.46 -8.26
CA ALA A 145 -6.19 9.75 -7.64
C ALA A 145 -7.28 10.36 -6.74
N VAL A 146 -8.02 9.53 -5.99
CA VAL A 146 -8.99 10.00 -4.98
C VAL A 146 -8.29 10.74 -3.84
N THR A 147 -7.13 10.27 -3.37
CA THR A 147 -6.29 10.94 -2.37
C THR A 147 -5.32 11.89 -3.07
N LYS A 148 -5.42 13.18 -2.79
CA LYS A 148 -4.63 14.23 -3.50
C LYS A 148 -3.34 14.65 -2.79
N GLY A 149 -3.15 14.33 -1.52
CA GLY A 149 -1.98 14.69 -0.72
C GLY A 149 -1.85 13.78 0.49
N GLN A 150 -0.70 13.86 1.18
CA GLN A 150 -0.48 13.09 2.41
C GLN A 150 -1.41 13.56 3.53
N GLN A 151 -1.94 12.62 4.29
CA GLN A 151 -2.79 12.89 5.46
C GLN A 151 -2.33 12.05 6.65
N LYS A 152 -2.17 12.70 7.82
CA LYS A 152 -1.91 12.01 9.09
C LYS A 152 -3.22 11.65 9.78
N ILE A 153 -3.34 10.39 10.19
CA ILE A 153 -4.53 9.84 10.84
C ILE A 153 -4.12 9.17 12.15
N ASN A 154 -4.63 9.69 13.27
CA ASN A 154 -4.35 9.13 14.59
C ASN A 154 -5.35 8.01 14.91
N LEU A 155 -4.85 6.79 15.13
CA LEU A 155 -5.65 5.63 15.52
C LEU A 155 -5.97 5.58 17.03
N ARG A 156 -5.46 6.54 17.82
CA ARG A 156 -5.66 6.65 19.28
C ARG A 156 -5.15 5.46 20.11
N ASN A 157 -4.36 4.60 19.52
CA ASN A 157 -3.73 3.43 20.15
C ASN A 157 -2.20 3.48 20.08
N GLY A 158 -1.60 4.67 19.96
CA GLY A 158 -0.17 4.87 19.80
C GLY A 158 0.33 4.69 18.36
N ILE A 159 -0.57 4.49 17.39
CA ILE A 159 -0.24 4.41 15.97
C ILE A 159 -0.78 5.64 15.23
N MET A 160 0.07 6.24 14.44
CA MET A 160 -0.25 7.32 13.50
C MET A 160 -0.08 6.79 12.08
N LEU A 161 -1.14 6.78 11.28
CA LEU A 161 -1.05 6.46 9.86
C LEU A 161 -0.69 7.70 9.06
N LEU A 162 0.14 7.52 8.05
CA LEU A 162 0.41 8.50 7.00
C LEU A 162 -0.18 7.94 5.70
N ASP A 163 -1.37 8.41 5.34
CA ASP A 163 -2.01 8.08 4.06
C ASP A 163 -1.28 8.80 2.93
N THR A 164 -0.93 8.07 1.88
CA THR A 164 -0.28 8.63 0.70
C THR A 164 -1.15 8.47 -0.54
N PRO A 165 -1.10 9.41 -1.49
CA PRO A 165 -1.74 9.22 -2.79
C PRO A 165 -1.29 7.93 -3.46
N GLY A 166 -2.16 7.32 -4.24
CA GLY A 166 -1.77 6.20 -5.09
C GLY A 166 -0.78 6.66 -6.15
N ILE A 167 0.41 6.08 -6.15
CA ILE A 167 1.46 6.42 -7.12
C ILE A 167 1.86 5.22 -7.95
N LEU A 168 2.05 5.48 -9.24
CA LEU A 168 2.73 4.59 -10.17
C LEU A 168 4.16 5.09 -10.37
N TRP A 169 4.97 4.35 -11.11
CA TRP A 169 6.31 4.76 -11.51
C TRP A 169 6.29 5.32 -12.95
N PRO A 170 7.26 6.16 -13.32
CA PRO A 170 7.21 6.93 -14.58
C PRO A 170 7.15 6.09 -15.85
N LYS A 171 7.72 4.89 -15.83
CA LYS A 171 7.82 4.03 -17.02
C LYS A 171 7.45 2.60 -16.66
N ILE A 172 6.32 2.15 -17.18
CA ILE A 172 5.91 0.74 -17.08
C ILE A 172 6.52 0.00 -18.26
N GLU A 173 7.63 -0.70 -18.03
CA GLU A 173 8.42 -1.33 -19.09
C GLU A 173 7.77 -2.59 -19.65
N ASN A 174 7.02 -3.30 -18.83
CA ASN A 174 6.35 -4.54 -19.23
C ASN A 174 4.96 -4.25 -19.82
N PRO A 175 4.74 -4.48 -21.13
CA PRO A 175 3.43 -4.28 -21.76
C PRO A 175 2.31 -5.08 -21.07
N ASN A 176 2.59 -6.32 -20.68
CA ASN A 176 1.62 -7.16 -19.96
C ASN A 176 1.28 -6.57 -18.58
N GLY A 177 2.24 -5.93 -17.91
CA GLY A 177 2.01 -5.21 -16.67
C GLY A 177 1.05 -4.03 -16.87
N SER A 178 1.21 -3.28 -17.95
CA SER A 178 0.32 -2.16 -18.29
C SER A 178 -1.13 -2.60 -18.50
N TYR A 179 -1.35 -3.71 -19.25
CA TYR A 179 -2.70 -4.26 -19.41
C TYR A 179 -3.31 -4.73 -18.11
N ARG A 180 -2.54 -5.40 -17.24
CA ARG A 180 -3.00 -5.83 -15.91
C ARG A 180 -3.39 -4.64 -15.03
N LEU A 181 -2.61 -3.57 -15.04
CA LEU A 181 -2.91 -2.34 -14.31
C LEU A 181 -4.18 -1.64 -14.84
N ALA A 182 -4.40 -1.64 -16.15
CA ALA A 182 -5.61 -1.10 -16.76
C ALA A 182 -6.85 -1.92 -16.38
N THR A 183 -6.79 -3.25 -16.49
CA THR A 183 -7.93 -4.12 -16.16
C THR A 183 -8.31 -4.11 -14.68
N THR A 184 -7.37 -3.79 -13.79
CA THR A 184 -7.63 -3.65 -12.34
C THR A 184 -7.97 -2.21 -11.93
N GLY A 185 -8.05 -1.27 -12.88
CA GLY A 185 -8.43 0.13 -12.65
C GLY A 185 -7.34 0.99 -12.01
N ALA A 186 -6.10 0.52 -11.98
CA ALA A 186 -4.97 1.32 -11.48
C ALA A 186 -4.61 2.48 -12.40
N ILE A 187 -4.87 2.33 -13.71
CA ILE A 187 -4.77 3.38 -14.73
C ILE A 187 -6.10 3.52 -15.47
N LYS A 188 -6.39 4.74 -15.94
CA LYS A 188 -7.60 4.96 -16.76
C LYS A 188 -7.42 4.28 -18.12
N ASN A 189 -8.46 3.59 -18.59
CA ASN A 189 -8.56 3.19 -19.98
C ASN A 189 -8.71 4.47 -20.82
N THR A 190 -7.73 4.76 -21.64
CA THR A 190 -7.78 5.83 -22.66
C THR A 190 -8.22 5.27 -23.98
#